data_fab7660bb27193081ec4ab6f1bd8d378
#
_entry.id   fab7660bb27193081ec4ab6f1bd8d378
#
_cell.length_a   1.000
_cell.length_b   1.000
_cell.length_c   1.000
_cell.angle_alpha   90.00
_cell.angle_beta   90.00
_cell.angle_gamma   90.00
#
_symmetry.space_group_name_H-M   'P 1'
#
loop_
_entity.id
_entity.type
_entity.pdbx_description
1 polymer ?
#
loop_
_entity_poly.entity_id
_entity_poly.type
_entity_poly.pdbx_seq_one_letter_code
_entity_poly.pdbx_strand_id
1 'polypeptide(L)'
;MIKMNRHYKNKKNKGFTLLEVLVALAVFAVAAIALMRVSESQLQLSARLEDKTFAHWVALNMVSEMQANQDWPDLGEQTGKVSMAGRDWKIIVKTLATPMNRVRRVEVTVGVAPQDFTQNMEAITVLSGFIEQPSVQTTSN
;
A
#
# COMPACT_ATOMS: atom_id res chain seq x y z
N MET A 1 -13.18 84.45 19.77
CA MET A 1 -12.13 84.02 18.89
C MET A 1 -11.45 82.81 19.59
N ILE A 2 -11.93 81.59 19.31
CA ILE A 2 -11.52 80.39 20.01
C ILE A 2 -10.42 79.72 19.14
N LYS A 3 -9.17 79.66 19.64
CA LYS A 3 -8.08 78.90 19.03
C LYS A 3 -8.19 77.44 19.41
N MET A 4 -8.62 76.63 18.47
CA MET A 4 -8.60 75.16 18.62
C MET A 4 -7.17 74.62 18.37
N ASN A 5 -6.48 74.27 19.43
CA ASN A 5 -5.17 73.67 19.39
C ASN A 5 -5.30 72.13 19.05
N ARG A 6 -5.13 71.75 17.79
CA ARG A 6 -5.08 70.36 17.37
C ARG A 6 -3.70 69.77 17.72
N HIS A 7 -3.64 69.00 18.80
CA HIS A 7 -2.48 68.16 19.08
C HIS A 7 -2.43 67.03 18.06
N TYR A 8 -1.58 67.15 17.06
CA TYR A 8 -1.20 66.07 16.17
C TYR A 8 -0.33 65.09 16.96
N LYS A 9 -0.93 63.94 17.36
CA LYS A 9 -0.19 62.78 17.92
C LYS A 9 0.65 62.19 16.80
N ASN A 10 1.95 62.48 16.77
CA ASN A 10 2.92 61.87 15.88
C ASN A 10 3.01 60.39 16.22
N LYS A 11 2.34 59.51 15.44
CA LYS A 11 2.51 58.07 15.52
C LYS A 11 3.93 57.73 15.03
N LYS A 12 4.84 57.42 15.94
CA LYS A 12 6.15 56.89 15.58
C LYS A 12 5.94 55.57 14.82
N ASN A 13 6.16 55.56 13.53
CA ASN A 13 6.24 54.35 12.74
C ASN A 13 7.45 53.56 13.23
N LYS A 14 7.21 52.49 13.97
CA LYS A 14 8.23 51.54 14.35
C LYS A 14 8.53 50.70 13.12
N GLY A 15 9.67 50.93 12.49
CA GLY A 15 10.19 50.05 11.44
C GLY A 15 10.60 48.69 12.02
N PHE A 16 10.54 47.63 11.22
CA PHE A 16 11.02 46.32 11.58
C PHE A 16 12.53 46.35 11.85
N THR A 17 12.96 45.67 12.89
CA THR A 17 14.39 45.52 13.19
C THR A 17 14.98 44.40 12.34
N LEU A 18 16.26 44.49 12.01
CA LEU A 18 16.98 43.42 11.28
C LEU A 18 16.91 42.11 12.04
N LEU A 19 17.00 42.15 13.37
CA LEU A 19 16.88 40.97 14.23
C LEU A 19 15.50 40.27 14.10
N GLU A 20 14.44 41.04 14.04
CA GLU A 20 13.08 40.52 13.90
C GLU A 20 12.88 39.79 12.57
N VAL A 21 13.45 40.32 11.49
CA VAL A 21 13.44 39.65 10.18
C VAL A 21 14.25 38.35 10.21
N LEU A 22 15.42 38.34 10.86
CA LEU A 22 16.24 37.13 11.01
C LEU A 22 15.54 36.04 11.81
N VAL A 23 14.88 36.42 12.92
CA VAL A 23 14.10 35.46 13.74
C VAL A 23 12.92 34.92 12.94
N ALA A 24 12.19 35.78 12.21
CA ALA A 24 11.10 35.35 11.37
C ALA A 24 11.53 34.37 10.28
N LEU A 25 12.66 34.62 9.62
CA LEU A 25 13.25 33.71 8.62
C LEU A 25 13.67 32.38 9.24
N ALA A 26 14.26 32.40 10.43
CA ALA A 26 14.65 31.16 11.13
C ALA A 26 13.43 30.30 11.48
N VAL A 27 12.36 30.91 11.99
CA VAL A 27 11.09 30.20 12.28
C VAL A 27 10.46 29.65 10.99
N PHE A 28 10.46 30.46 9.93
CA PHE A 28 9.95 30.01 8.62
C PHE A 28 10.73 28.84 8.06
N ALA A 29 12.07 28.87 8.16
CA ALA A 29 12.91 27.76 7.68
C ALA A 29 12.61 26.45 8.43
N VAL A 30 12.45 26.48 9.75
CA VAL A 30 12.09 25.31 10.56
C VAL A 30 10.70 24.78 10.16
N ALA A 31 9.72 25.66 9.98
CA ALA A 31 8.38 25.30 9.56
C ALA A 31 8.37 24.67 8.15
N ALA A 32 9.14 25.21 7.21
CA ALA A 32 9.25 24.68 5.85
C ALA A 32 9.84 23.25 5.85
N ILE A 33 10.89 22.99 6.63
CA ILE A 33 11.48 21.64 6.78
C ILE A 33 10.44 20.65 7.35
N ALA A 34 9.67 21.06 8.35
CA ALA A 34 8.64 20.22 8.96
C ALA A 34 7.55 19.83 7.93
N LEU A 35 7.11 20.78 7.11
CA LEU A 35 6.12 20.54 6.05
C LEU A 35 6.66 19.57 4.97
N MET A 36 7.92 19.70 4.56
CA MET A 36 8.54 18.78 3.59
C MET A 36 8.53 17.33 4.09
N ARG A 37 8.87 17.09 5.35
CA ARG A 37 8.85 15.74 5.94
C ARG A 37 7.46 15.09 5.95
N VAL A 38 6.42 15.86 6.19
CA VAL A 38 5.02 15.38 6.16
C VAL A 38 4.65 14.92 4.74
N SER A 39 5.05 15.68 3.72
CA SER A 39 4.75 15.34 2.32
C SER A 39 5.44 14.04 1.88
N GLU A 40 6.69 13.81 2.26
CA GLU A 40 7.42 12.58 1.94
C GLU A 40 6.76 11.34 2.57
N SER A 41 6.31 11.44 3.80
CA SER A 41 5.65 10.31 4.48
C SER A 41 4.32 9.92 3.85
N GLN A 42 3.56 10.89 3.34
CA GLN A 42 2.28 10.64 2.64
C GLN A 42 2.48 9.90 1.31
N LEU A 43 3.53 10.26 0.55
CA LEU A 43 3.86 9.59 -0.72
C LEU A 43 4.23 8.13 -0.49
N GLN A 44 5.04 7.84 0.51
CA GLN A 44 5.42 6.46 0.86
C GLN A 44 4.22 5.62 1.32
N LEU A 45 3.32 6.21 2.11
CA LEU A 45 2.10 5.52 2.55
C LEU A 45 1.18 5.20 1.38
N SER A 46 1.01 6.15 0.45
CA SER A 46 0.19 5.95 -0.75
C SER A 46 0.72 4.81 -1.62
N ALA A 47 2.04 4.77 -1.86
CA ALA A 47 2.67 3.69 -2.62
C ALA A 47 2.49 2.32 -1.96
N ARG A 48 2.63 2.22 -0.63
CA ARG A 48 2.40 0.97 0.10
C ARG A 48 0.94 0.50 0.04
N LEU A 49 -0.01 1.41 0.08
CA LEU A 49 -1.44 1.08 -0.06
C LEU A 49 -1.76 0.59 -1.47
N GLU A 50 -1.17 1.21 -2.49
CA GLU A 50 -1.28 0.77 -3.88
C GLU A 50 -0.74 -0.65 -4.06
N ASP A 51 0.48 -0.92 -3.59
CA ASP A 51 1.09 -2.24 -3.64
C ASP A 51 0.24 -3.29 -2.94
N LYS A 52 -0.30 -2.98 -1.76
CA LYS A 52 -1.19 -3.88 -1.02
C LYS A 52 -2.49 -4.17 -1.78
N THR A 53 -3.04 -3.18 -2.45
CA THR A 53 -4.27 -3.33 -3.24
C THR A 53 -4.03 -4.25 -4.44
N PHE A 54 -2.97 -4.02 -5.21
CA PHE A 54 -2.66 -4.87 -6.35
C PHE A 54 -2.27 -6.29 -5.93
N ALA A 55 -1.46 -6.45 -4.89
CA ALA A 55 -1.12 -7.77 -4.36
C ALA A 55 -2.37 -8.54 -3.92
N HIS A 56 -3.33 -7.86 -3.31
CA HIS A 56 -4.61 -8.47 -2.92
C HIS A 56 -5.43 -8.90 -4.14
N TRP A 57 -5.49 -8.08 -5.19
CA TRP A 57 -6.18 -8.46 -6.44
C TRP A 57 -5.51 -9.64 -7.13
N VAL A 58 -4.19 -9.70 -7.16
CA VAL A 58 -3.45 -10.86 -7.68
C VAL A 58 -3.84 -12.12 -6.92
N ALA A 59 -3.86 -12.07 -5.58
CA ALA A 59 -4.25 -13.20 -4.74
C ALA A 59 -5.71 -13.63 -4.97
N LEU A 60 -6.64 -12.67 -5.05
CA LEU A 60 -8.05 -12.92 -5.33
C LEU A 60 -8.26 -13.59 -6.70
N ASN A 61 -7.61 -13.04 -7.74
CA ASN A 61 -7.70 -13.60 -9.08
C ASN A 61 -7.19 -15.04 -9.11
N MET A 62 -6.08 -15.33 -8.45
CA MET A 62 -5.53 -16.69 -8.39
C MET A 62 -6.50 -17.68 -7.73
N VAL A 63 -7.07 -17.32 -6.57
CA VAL A 63 -8.05 -18.18 -5.89
C VAL A 63 -9.32 -18.35 -6.73
N SER A 64 -9.82 -17.27 -7.33
CA SER A 64 -11.02 -17.28 -8.17
C SER A 64 -10.82 -18.13 -9.43
N GLU A 65 -9.63 -18.06 -10.05
CA GLU A 65 -9.26 -18.87 -11.22
C GLU A 65 -9.24 -20.36 -10.88
N MET A 66 -8.60 -20.73 -9.76
CA MET A 66 -8.60 -22.11 -9.26
C MET A 66 -10.03 -22.63 -9.03
N GLN A 67 -10.90 -21.81 -8.45
CA GLN A 67 -12.30 -22.19 -8.20
C GLN A 67 -13.10 -22.31 -9.49
N ALA A 68 -12.93 -21.37 -10.42
CA ALA A 68 -13.65 -21.37 -11.70
C ALA A 68 -13.23 -22.55 -12.59
N ASN A 69 -11.94 -22.90 -12.60
CA ASN A 69 -11.40 -24.01 -13.36
C ASN A 69 -11.64 -25.37 -12.67
N GLN A 70 -12.17 -25.35 -11.43
CA GLN A 70 -12.32 -26.54 -10.59
C GLN A 70 -10.97 -27.28 -10.39
N ASP A 71 -9.90 -26.51 -10.22
CA ASP A 71 -8.57 -27.05 -10.00
C ASP A 71 -8.52 -27.84 -8.68
N TRP A 72 -7.78 -28.95 -8.69
CA TRP A 72 -7.50 -29.71 -7.48
C TRP A 72 -6.00 -29.79 -7.26
N PRO A 73 -5.37 -28.68 -6.79
CA PRO A 73 -3.92 -28.59 -6.67
C PRO A 73 -3.39 -29.60 -5.65
N ASP A 74 -2.26 -30.22 -5.94
CA ASP A 74 -1.59 -31.13 -5.01
C ASP A 74 -1.18 -30.44 -3.71
N LEU A 75 -1.11 -31.23 -2.62
CA LEU A 75 -0.65 -30.71 -1.34
C LEU A 75 0.82 -30.29 -1.44
N GLY A 76 1.16 -29.18 -0.81
CA GLY A 76 2.51 -28.63 -0.84
C GLY A 76 2.54 -27.16 -1.25
N GLU A 77 3.67 -26.74 -1.75
CA GLU A 77 3.93 -25.34 -2.10
C GLU A 77 4.34 -25.23 -3.58
N GLN A 78 3.74 -24.29 -4.27
CA GLN A 78 4.07 -23.96 -5.65
C GLN A 78 4.36 -22.47 -5.76
N THR A 79 5.37 -22.12 -6.55
CA THR A 79 5.76 -20.73 -6.77
C THR A 79 5.49 -20.36 -8.22
N GLY A 80 4.91 -19.18 -8.42
CA GLY A 80 4.59 -18.64 -9.73
C GLY A 80 4.89 -17.15 -9.86
N LYS A 81 4.76 -16.66 -11.08
CA LYS A 81 4.94 -15.25 -11.43
C LYS A 81 3.72 -14.76 -12.20
N VAL A 82 3.23 -13.58 -11.83
CA VAL A 82 2.10 -12.91 -12.48
C VAL A 82 2.49 -11.45 -12.75
N SER A 83 2.16 -10.94 -13.94
CA SER A 83 2.32 -9.53 -14.28
C SER A 83 0.98 -8.82 -14.17
N MET A 84 0.90 -7.78 -13.33
CA MET A 84 -0.30 -6.95 -13.15
C MET A 84 0.10 -5.50 -12.85
N ALA A 85 -0.64 -4.54 -13.42
CA ALA A 85 -0.42 -3.11 -13.25
C ALA A 85 1.02 -2.65 -13.62
N GLY A 86 1.62 -3.26 -14.67
CA GLY A 86 2.98 -2.94 -15.13
C GLY A 86 4.10 -3.43 -14.20
N ARG A 87 3.79 -4.30 -13.25
CA ARG A 87 4.75 -4.90 -12.31
C ARG A 87 4.66 -6.43 -12.32
N ASP A 88 5.77 -7.05 -11.97
CA ASP A 88 5.86 -8.49 -11.78
C ASP A 88 5.67 -8.84 -10.31
N TRP A 89 4.78 -9.79 -10.05
CA TRP A 89 4.45 -10.30 -8.73
C TRP A 89 4.92 -11.74 -8.60
N LYS A 90 5.59 -12.06 -7.51
CA LYS A 90 5.88 -13.43 -7.13
C LYS A 90 4.74 -13.93 -6.26
N ILE A 91 4.21 -15.11 -6.58
CA ILE A 91 3.15 -15.76 -5.83
C ILE A 91 3.67 -17.09 -5.28
N ILE A 92 3.26 -17.42 -4.08
CA ILE A 92 3.49 -18.70 -3.45
C ILE A 92 2.13 -19.24 -3.05
N VAL A 93 1.74 -20.38 -3.63
CA VAL A 93 0.49 -21.07 -3.33
C VAL A 93 0.81 -22.28 -2.47
N LYS A 94 0.35 -22.28 -1.24
CA LYS A 94 0.46 -23.39 -0.31
C LYS A 94 -0.88 -24.08 -0.17
N THR A 95 -0.91 -25.36 -0.55
CA THR A 95 -2.11 -26.21 -0.47
C THR A 95 -2.04 -27.11 0.74
N LEU A 96 -3.04 -27.06 1.58
CA LEU A 96 -3.14 -27.76 2.85
C LEU A 96 -4.36 -28.69 2.86
N ALA A 97 -4.21 -29.87 3.46
CA ALA A 97 -5.34 -30.74 3.73
C ALA A 97 -6.26 -30.14 4.78
N THR A 98 -7.55 -30.46 4.69
CA THR A 98 -8.55 -30.14 5.72
C THR A 98 -9.14 -31.42 6.28
N PRO A 99 -9.86 -31.38 7.42
CA PRO A 99 -10.58 -32.56 7.93
C PRO A 99 -11.63 -33.12 6.95
N MET A 100 -12.05 -32.31 5.96
CA MET A 100 -12.96 -32.73 4.90
C MET A 100 -12.13 -33.19 3.69
N ASN A 101 -12.17 -34.48 3.35
CA ASN A 101 -11.37 -35.07 2.26
C ASN A 101 -11.60 -34.46 0.88
N ARG A 102 -12.75 -33.78 0.68
CA ARG A 102 -13.13 -33.14 -0.58
C ARG A 102 -12.86 -31.64 -0.60
N VAL A 103 -12.22 -31.09 0.44
CA VAL A 103 -11.93 -29.68 0.54
C VAL A 103 -10.45 -29.51 0.87
N ARG A 104 -9.76 -28.68 0.12
CA ARG A 104 -8.39 -28.23 0.41
C ARG A 104 -8.39 -26.74 0.73
N ARG A 105 -7.53 -26.36 1.67
CA ARG A 105 -7.27 -24.95 1.94
C ARG A 105 -6.06 -24.51 1.13
N VAL A 106 -6.19 -23.41 0.40
CA VAL A 106 -5.09 -22.77 -0.30
C VAL A 106 -4.76 -21.45 0.37
N GLU A 107 -3.48 -21.21 0.56
CA GLU A 107 -2.94 -19.94 1.06
C GLU A 107 -2.09 -19.32 -0.06
N VAL A 108 -2.52 -18.19 -0.57
CA VAL A 108 -1.83 -17.46 -1.64
C VAL A 108 -1.09 -16.29 -1.03
N THR A 109 0.23 -16.36 -1.03
CA THR A 109 1.12 -15.29 -0.59
C THR A 109 1.62 -14.53 -1.81
N VAL A 110 1.50 -13.20 -1.80
CA VAL A 110 1.89 -12.34 -2.92
C VAL A 110 2.83 -11.26 -2.43
N GLY A 111 3.88 -11.03 -3.20
CA GLY A 111 4.84 -9.93 -3.02
C GLY A 111 5.41 -9.47 -4.36
N VAL A 112 6.12 -8.34 -4.38
CA VAL A 112 6.82 -7.88 -5.58
C VAL A 112 7.88 -8.92 -5.96
N ALA A 113 7.95 -9.27 -7.24
CA ALA A 113 8.94 -10.22 -7.71
C ALA A 113 10.35 -9.62 -7.58
N PRO A 114 11.29 -10.28 -6.87
CA PRO A 114 12.67 -9.85 -6.84
C PRO A 114 13.32 -10.01 -8.22
N GLN A 115 14.41 -9.28 -8.48
CA GLN A 115 15.17 -9.41 -9.73
C GLN A 115 15.69 -10.84 -9.93
N ASP A 116 16.15 -11.46 -8.87
CA ASP A 116 16.48 -12.88 -8.82
C ASP A 116 15.32 -13.62 -8.18
N PHE A 117 14.58 -14.38 -8.99
CA PHE A 117 13.36 -15.08 -8.58
C PHE A 117 13.61 -16.19 -7.53
N THR A 118 14.86 -16.61 -7.35
CA THR A 118 15.26 -17.59 -6.32
C THR A 118 15.28 -16.98 -4.93
N GLN A 119 15.41 -15.66 -4.82
CA GLN A 119 15.42 -14.96 -3.54
C GLN A 119 14.03 -14.98 -2.88
N ASN A 120 14.07 -14.92 -1.54
CA ASN A 120 12.85 -14.75 -0.77
C ASN A 120 12.20 -13.40 -1.09
N MET A 121 10.88 -13.42 -1.25
CA MET A 121 10.10 -12.19 -1.40
C MET A 121 9.61 -11.68 -0.05
N GLU A 122 9.45 -10.39 0.09
CA GLU A 122 8.69 -9.80 1.18
C GLU A 122 7.19 -9.97 0.88
N ALA A 123 6.49 -10.67 1.76
CA ALA A 123 5.05 -10.89 1.61
C ALA A 123 4.29 -9.59 1.88
N ILE A 124 3.52 -9.12 0.89
CA ILE A 124 2.67 -7.94 1.00
C ILE A 124 1.27 -8.34 1.47
N THR A 125 0.76 -9.47 0.96
CA THR A 125 -0.55 -10.00 1.33
C THR A 125 -0.53 -11.52 1.36
N VAL A 126 -1.41 -12.08 2.20
CA VAL A 126 -1.72 -13.50 2.23
C VAL A 126 -3.23 -13.65 2.20
N LEU A 127 -3.74 -14.42 1.25
CA LEU A 127 -5.17 -14.73 1.11
C LEU A 127 -5.38 -16.22 1.29
N SER A 128 -6.33 -16.62 2.13
CA SER A 128 -6.74 -18.01 2.28
C SER A 128 -8.06 -18.24 1.56
N GLY A 129 -8.15 -19.33 0.83
CA GLY A 129 -9.34 -19.80 0.15
C GLY A 129 -9.55 -21.30 0.35
N PHE A 130 -10.70 -21.79 -0.08
CA PHE A 130 -11.03 -23.20 -0.07
C PHE A 130 -11.39 -23.65 -1.49
N ILE A 131 -10.85 -24.81 -1.87
CA ILE A 131 -11.09 -25.45 -3.16
C ILE A 131 -11.80 -26.77 -2.88
N GLU A 132 -12.90 -26.97 -3.56
CA GLU A 132 -13.67 -28.21 -3.50
C GLU A 132 -13.26 -29.15 -4.65
N GLN A 133 -13.13 -30.44 -4.34
CA GLN A 133 -12.85 -31.45 -5.35
C GLN A 133 -14.00 -31.53 -6.37
N PRO A 134 -13.71 -31.44 -7.68
CA PRO A 134 -14.74 -31.59 -8.71
C PRO A 134 -15.55 -32.87 -8.54
N SER A 135 -16.86 -32.75 -8.63
CA SER A 135 -17.73 -33.94 -8.69
C SER A 135 -17.58 -34.57 -10.07
N VAL A 136 -17.08 -35.80 -10.13
CA VAL A 136 -17.07 -36.59 -11.36
C VAL A 136 -18.54 -36.83 -11.72
N GLN A 137 -19.08 -36.13 -12.71
CA GLN A 137 -20.35 -36.49 -13.29
C GLN A 137 -20.13 -37.76 -14.11
N THR A 138 -20.51 -38.90 -13.53
CA THR A 138 -20.59 -40.15 -14.28
C THR A 138 -21.77 -39.98 -15.26
N THR A 139 -21.45 -39.62 -16.51
CA THR A 139 -22.42 -39.71 -17.60
C THR A 139 -22.71 -41.21 -17.80
N SER A 140 -23.78 -41.69 -17.20
CA SER A 140 -24.29 -42.98 -17.52
C SER A 140 -24.97 -42.89 -18.91
N ASN A 141 -24.34 -43.51 -19.88
CA ASN A 141 -24.85 -43.66 -21.25
C ASN A 141 -25.79 -44.88 -21.28
#